data_6fe388b0af71428347b6570e9ce148d8
#
_entry.id   6fe388b0af71428347b6570e9ce148d8
#
_cell.length_a   1.000
_cell.length_b   1.000
_cell.length_c   1.000
_cell.angle_alpha   90.00
_cell.angle_beta   90.00
_cell.angle_gamma   90.00
#
_symmetry.space_group_name_H-M   'P 1'
#
loop_
_entity.id
_entity.type
_entity.pdbx_description
1 polymer ?
#
loop_
_entity_poly.entity_id
_entity_poly.type
_entity_poly.pdbx_seq_one_letter_code
_entity_poly.pdbx_strand_id
1 'polypeptide(L)'
;MARAMNHGPAGGPGEDAIRLQLQRILAGESFKRSERICRFLKYAIEQFLAGNGDELKESVLAVEVYDRPPDYDPKTDPIVRNDARRLRSKLREYYDAEGRNDPIIIEFPKGSYLPVFRERESLPPASTSNGWGIHAVINSLDGRKAIAFGAVVLLVIAFAIHRFGPWGATHAGTPVSIAVLPFINLGPDSGADYLSDGLTEDLINALANIDSLRVPARTSAFAFKGKRQDIRDIGARLNVEMILEGSVRREGNELRVTAHLNRVTDGYQVWSANYNREFKDALNIETDIAEAIAATLRLKFANGMAGRTVDPEAYNLYLQGLYFLRQGPDSAPIQNKAIVYFNQAIAKDPTYGLAFAGLSDAWFNFFKYQIRHPEAIPAAEAAARRALQLDETLSEAHVSLANVLASKRDWRAADKEYKRAIELNPRNAKAHLDYASVDLALTDRLDLAIQETERAQALDPVSPEMYSLDSMLLISARRSDEAIAEAHKALEINPRSIGSQNMLGRAYVQKGMLPEATAEFAKAEGMGFRRAHWAASLAELYVKSGRRAEAEKMLAIWSKRPGQEFGHAESMAMIYAGLGKKDEAFQWLDEAYRESWGRLPWIKISPEYDSLRDDPRFSALLNRMGLN
;
A
#
# COMPACT_ATOMS: atom_id res chain seq x y z
N MET A 1 46.06 17.02 38.14
CA MET A 1 46.09 15.88 37.22
C MET A 1 45.14 16.19 36.08
N ALA A 2 45.58 16.08 34.86
CA ALA A 2 45.12 16.74 33.65
C ALA A 2 43.66 16.33 33.27
N ARG A 3 42.81 17.37 33.07
CA ARG A 3 41.54 17.31 32.37
C ARG A 3 41.84 17.13 30.88
N ALA A 4 41.49 15.98 30.33
CA ALA A 4 41.55 15.76 28.89
C ALA A 4 40.52 16.66 28.21
N MET A 5 40.99 17.60 27.43
CA MET A 5 40.20 18.39 26.48
C MET A 5 39.76 17.44 25.35
N ASN A 6 38.48 17.18 25.29
CA ASN A 6 37.88 16.47 24.18
C ASN A 6 37.66 17.47 23.02
N HIS A 7 38.63 17.52 22.10
CA HIS A 7 38.48 18.24 20.84
C HIS A 7 37.45 17.49 20.00
N GLY A 8 36.45 18.24 19.45
CA GLY A 8 35.52 17.73 18.45
C GLY A 8 36.26 17.14 17.23
N PRO A 9 35.59 16.36 16.37
CA PRO A 9 36.21 15.67 15.26
C PRO A 9 36.94 16.68 14.34
N ALA A 10 38.19 16.41 14.09
CA ALA A 10 39.04 17.22 13.19
C ALA A 10 38.38 17.28 11.79
N GLY A 11 37.94 18.51 11.36
CA GLY A 11 37.43 18.77 10.02
C GLY A 11 36.06 19.46 9.94
N GLY A 12 35.46 19.96 11.04
CA GLY A 12 34.19 20.71 11.02
C GLY A 12 34.40 22.23 10.91
N PRO A 13 33.32 23.00 10.57
CA PRO A 13 33.38 24.45 10.44
C PRO A 13 33.80 25.12 11.76
N GLY A 14 34.62 26.22 11.65
CA GLY A 14 35.09 26.96 12.81
C GLY A 14 33.94 27.61 13.61
N GLU A 15 34.18 27.88 14.89
CA GLU A 15 33.18 28.44 15.84
C GLU A 15 32.55 29.74 15.32
N ASP A 16 33.34 30.67 14.77
CA ASP A 16 32.85 31.95 14.24
C ASP A 16 31.92 31.73 13.03
N ALA A 17 32.22 30.75 12.20
CA ALA A 17 31.43 30.42 11.03
C ALA A 17 30.07 29.79 11.44
N ILE A 18 30.05 28.99 12.51
CA ILE A 18 28.82 28.43 13.09
C ILE A 18 27.98 29.57 13.69
N ARG A 19 28.56 30.51 14.41
CA ARG A 19 27.86 31.67 14.98
C ARG A 19 27.26 32.57 13.91
N LEU A 20 27.99 32.79 12.83
CA LEU A 20 27.50 33.56 11.70
C LEU A 20 26.32 32.87 11.01
N GLN A 21 26.40 31.55 10.85
CA GLN A 21 25.31 30.77 10.28
C GLN A 21 24.06 30.78 11.18
N LEU A 22 24.24 30.70 12.49
CA LEU A 22 23.14 30.83 13.45
C LEU A 22 22.45 32.20 13.30
N GLN A 23 23.20 33.28 13.18
CA GLN A 23 22.65 34.63 12.99
C GLN A 23 21.83 34.73 11.70
N ARG A 24 22.30 34.13 10.59
CA ARG A 24 21.57 34.11 9.31
C ARG A 24 20.23 33.39 9.46
N ILE A 25 20.22 32.22 10.10
CA ILE A 25 19.00 31.44 10.33
C ILE A 25 18.00 32.24 11.18
N LEU A 26 18.45 32.85 12.28
CA LEU A 26 17.59 33.62 13.16
C LEU A 26 17.02 34.90 12.52
N ALA A 27 17.73 35.45 11.52
CA ALA A 27 17.27 36.61 10.73
C ALA A 27 16.30 36.22 9.59
N GLY A 28 16.24 34.94 9.23
CA GLY A 28 15.41 34.43 8.13
C GLY A 28 13.92 34.53 8.40
N GLU A 29 13.12 34.74 7.35
CA GLU A 29 11.66 34.85 7.44
C GLU A 29 11.01 33.61 8.06
N SER A 30 11.57 32.43 7.79
CA SER A 30 11.13 31.14 8.34
C SER A 30 11.18 31.10 9.88
N PHE A 31 12.06 31.89 10.52
CA PHE A 31 12.27 31.90 11.96
C PHE A 31 11.68 33.13 12.69
N LYS A 32 11.48 34.27 12.01
CA LYS A 32 11.03 35.55 12.62
C LYS A 32 9.80 35.45 13.52
N ARG A 33 8.87 34.56 13.22
CA ARG A 33 7.61 34.40 13.99
C ARG A 33 7.64 33.24 14.99
N SER A 34 8.83 32.73 15.34
CA SER A 34 8.96 31.49 16.12
C SER A 34 9.94 31.65 17.28
N GLU A 35 9.67 32.64 18.15
CA GLU A 35 10.56 33.03 19.27
C GLU A 35 11.04 31.82 20.11
N ARG A 36 10.14 30.88 20.42
CA ARG A 36 10.45 29.71 21.23
C ARG A 36 11.41 28.75 20.51
N ILE A 37 11.23 28.54 19.21
CA ILE A 37 12.13 27.71 18.39
C ILE A 37 13.49 28.39 18.24
N CYS A 38 13.51 29.72 18.14
CA CYS A 38 14.76 30.51 18.11
C CYS A 38 15.53 30.37 19.42
N ARG A 39 14.86 30.44 20.57
CA ARG A 39 15.47 30.19 21.88
C ARG A 39 16.09 28.81 21.97
N PHE A 40 15.38 27.77 21.52
CA PHE A 40 15.90 26.40 21.48
C PHE A 40 17.14 26.29 20.61
N LEU A 41 17.06 26.76 19.34
CA LEU A 41 18.17 26.71 18.40
C LEU A 41 19.41 27.41 18.96
N LYS A 42 19.23 28.62 19.47
CA LYS A 42 20.30 29.43 20.06
C LYS A 42 20.94 28.73 21.24
N TYR A 43 20.13 28.28 22.21
CA TYR A 43 20.62 27.61 23.42
C TYR A 43 21.41 26.34 23.08
N ALA A 44 20.88 25.47 22.19
CA ALA A 44 21.53 24.23 21.82
C ALA A 44 22.88 24.44 21.14
N ILE A 45 23.01 25.46 20.25
CA ILE A 45 24.26 25.78 19.59
C ILE A 45 25.25 26.41 20.56
N GLU A 46 24.82 27.31 21.44
CA GLU A 46 25.70 27.93 22.43
C GLU A 46 26.25 26.92 23.43
N GLN A 47 25.43 25.98 23.92
CA GLN A 47 25.90 24.91 24.78
C GLN A 47 26.86 23.96 24.08
N PHE A 48 26.60 23.64 22.80
CA PHE A 48 27.56 22.85 22.00
C PHE A 48 28.92 23.55 21.89
N LEU A 49 28.92 24.84 21.53
CA LEU A 49 30.15 25.63 21.39
C LEU A 49 30.87 25.83 22.73
N ALA A 50 30.15 25.87 23.85
CA ALA A 50 30.73 25.92 25.19
C ALA A 50 31.32 24.56 25.65
N GLY A 51 31.20 23.50 24.86
CA GLY A 51 31.67 22.15 25.21
C GLY A 51 30.73 21.35 26.10
N ASN A 52 29.52 21.85 26.34
CA ASN A 52 28.51 21.24 27.21
C ASN A 52 27.49 20.41 26.40
N GLY A 53 27.86 19.88 25.24
CA GLY A 53 26.96 19.12 24.37
C GLY A 53 26.34 17.90 25.04
N ASP A 54 27.05 17.22 25.92
CA ASP A 54 26.57 16.05 26.68
C ASP A 54 25.43 16.40 27.67
N GLU A 55 25.26 17.68 28.01
CA GLU A 55 24.22 18.19 28.90
C GLU A 55 22.92 18.53 28.15
N LEU A 56 22.89 18.49 26.81
CA LEU A 56 21.70 18.76 26.01
C LEU A 56 20.69 17.60 26.09
N LYS A 57 20.10 17.45 27.28
CA LYS A 57 19.05 16.47 27.58
C LYS A 57 17.67 17.14 27.59
N GLU A 58 16.63 16.34 27.38
CA GLU A 58 15.26 16.84 27.34
C GLU A 58 14.87 17.60 28.60
N SER A 59 15.25 17.10 29.78
CA SER A 59 14.98 17.75 31.07
C SER A 59 15.70 19.08 31.22
N VAL A 60 16.94 19.20 30.75
CA VAL A 60 17.71 20.46 30.81
C VAL A 60 17.08 21.50 29.88
N LEU A 61 16.77 21.11 28.65
CA LEU A 61 16.09 21.97 27.69
C LEU A 61 14.73 22.44 28.20
N ALA A 62 13.97 21.57 28.89
CA ALA A 62 12.69 21.93 29.48
C ALA A 62 12.80 23.05 30.51
N VAL A 63 13.82 22.99 31.35
CA VAL A 63 14.06 24.01 32.38
C VAL A 63 14.63 25.31 31.78
N GLU A 64 15.69 25.21 31.00
CA GLU A 64 16.48 26.35 30.52
C GLU A 64 15.85 27.10 29.33
N VAL A 65 15.10 26.39 28.48
CA VAL A 65 14.49 26.99 27.29
C VAL A 65 13.00 27.23 27.44
N TYR A 66 12.32 26.37 28.21
CA TYR A 66 10.86 26.39 28.30
C TYR A 66 10.34 26.80 29.66
N ASP A 67 11.21 27.23 30.57
CA ASP A 67 10.87 27.71 31.93
C ASP A 67 10.01 26.68 32.71
N ARG A 68 10.31 25.36 32.52
CA ARG A 68 9.64 24.27 33.22
C ARG A 68 10.27 24.05 34.60
N PRO A 69 9.48 23.58 35.59
CA PRO A 69 10.02 23.29 36.89
C PRO A 69 11.04 22.15 36.87
N PRO A 70 11.95 22.04 37.84
CA PRO A 70 13.02 21.05 37.88
C PRO A 70 12.55 19.57 37.92
N ASP A 71 11.31 19.33 38.32
CA ASP A 71 10.63 18.04 38.36
C ASP A 71 9.89 17.69 37.05
N TYR A 72 10.24 18.36 35.95
CA TYR A 72 9.67 18.13 34.64
C TYR A 72 9.73 16.65 34.24
N ASP A 73 8.56 16.08 33.92
CA ASP A 73 8.44 14.71 33.41
C ASP A 73 8.18 14.72 31.89
N PRO A 74 9.15 14.25 31.07
CA PRO A 74 9.00 14.18 29.62
C PRO A 74 7.85 13.29 29.13
N LYS A 75 7.30 12.42 29.97
CA LYS A 75 6.17 11.55 29.59
C LYS A 75 4.84 12.29 29.62
N THR A 76 4.71 13.27 30.53
CA THR A 76 3.47 14.04 30.71
C THR A 76 3.45 15.33 29.92
N ASP A 77 4.61 15.96 29.67
CA ASP A 77 4.73 17.19 28.85
C ASP A 77 5.74 16.99 27.70
N PRO A 78 5.30 16.71 26.46
CA PRO A 78 6.17 16.46 25.31
C PRO A 78 6.68 17.74 24.62
N ILE A 79 6.68 18.92 25.31
CA ILE A 79 6.97 20.22 24.68
C ILE A 79 8.33 20.25 23.95
N VAL A 80 9.39 19.72 24.58
CA VAL A 80 10.75 19.72 24.02
C VAL A 80 10.81 18.87 22.76
N ARG A 81 10.21 17.68 22.78
CA ARG A 81 10.16 16.78 21.61
C ARG A 81 9.39 17.37 20.44
N ASN A 82 8.28 18.04 20.74
CA ASN A 82 7.47 18.67 19.72
C ASN A 82 8.20 19.84 19.06
N ASP A 83 8.85 20.67 19.86
CA ASP A 83 9.60 21.82 19.32
C ASP A 83 10.91 21.38 18.65
N ALA A 84 11.56 20.30 19.08
CA ALA A 84 12.69 19.71 18.35
C ALA A 84 12.27 19.19 16.96
N ARG A 85 11.05 18.62 16.82
CA ARG A 85 10.50 18.23 15.52
C ARG A 85 10.24 19.46 14.64
N ARG A 86 9.63 20.50 15.22
CA ARG A 86 9.37 21.77 14.52
C ARG A 86 10.67 22.48 14.09
N LEU A 87 11.69 22.48 14.94
CA LEU A 87 13.00 23.03 14.63
C LEU A 87 13.60 22.34 13.41
N ARG A 88 13.58 21.00 13.37
CA ARG A 88 14.08 20.22 12.21
C ARG A 88 13.32 20.54 10.92
N SER A 89 12.01 20.74 10.99
CA SER A 89 11.22 21.15 9.83
C SER A 89 11.57 22.55 9.35
N LYS A 90 11.69 23.51 10.28
CA LYS A 90 12.05 24.89 9.94
C LYS A 90 13.46 25.04 9.41
N LEU A 91 14.42 24.28 9.91
CA LEU A 91 15.77 24.25 9.35
C LEU A 91 15.79 23.72 7.92
N ARG A 92 14.99 22.69 7.61
CA ARG A 92 14.82 22.22 6.23
C ARG A 92 14.21 23.30 5.34
N GLU A 93 13.09 23.89 5.76
CA GLU A 93 12.41 24.96 5.03
C GLU A 93 13.38 26.13 4.75
N TYR A 94 14.17 26.53 5.73
CA TYR A 94 15.17 27.56 5.59
C TYR A 94 16.24 27.20 4.54
N TYR A 95 16.81 25.98 4.61
CA TYR A 95 17.85 25.56 3.66
C TYR A 95 17.31 25.21 2.27
N ASP A 96 16.04 24.92 2.13
CA ASP A 96 15.39 24.72 0.83
C ASP A 96 15.06 26.05 0.14
N ALA A 97 14.90 27.14 0.91
CA ALA A 97 14.57 28.50 0.42
C ALA A 97 15.70 29.50 0.64
N GLU A 98 15.68 30.21 1.78
CA GLU A 98 16.54 31.37 2.07
C GLU A 98 18.02 31.01 2.24
N GLY A 99 18.29 29.92 2.92
CA GLY A 99 19.64 29.40 3.21
C GLY A 99 20.18 28.43 2.15
N ARG A 100 19.59 28.41 0.95
CA ARG A 100 19.95 27.45 -0.10
C ARG A 100 21.43 27.51 -0.51
N ASN A 101 22.04 28.66 -0.40
CA ASN A 101 23.45 28.90 -0.75
C ASN A 101 24.35 29.11 0.47
N ASP A 102 23.86 28.88 1.67
CA ASP A 102 24.67 29.04 2.87
C ASP A 102 25.77 28.00 2.95
N PRO A 103 26.98 28.41 3.36
CA PRO A 103 28.16 27.54 3.34
C PRO A 103 28.12 26.44 4.41
N ILE A 104 27.30 26.62 5.48
CA ILE A 104 27.20 25.68 6.59
C ILE A 104 25.76 25.25 6.74
N ILE A 105 25.56 23.95 6.88
CA ILE A 105 24.28 23.33 7.18
C ILE A 105 24.28 22.92 8.65
N ILE A 106 23.30 23.41 9.41
CA ILE A 106 23.04 23.05 10.81
C ILE A 106 21.87 22.07 10.83
N GLU A 107 22.09 20.88 11.37
CA GLU A 107 21.07 19.83 11.46
C GLU A 107 20.94 19.31 12.90
N PHE A 108 19.76 18.82 13.26
CA PHE A 108 19.51 18.10 14.50
C PHE A 108 19.05 16.68 14.16
N PRO A 109 19.88 15.65 14.38
CA PRO A 109 19.51 14.26 14.11
C PRO A 109 18.23 13.83 14.83
N LYS A 110 17.47 12.92 14.24
CA LYS A 110 16.26 12.37 14.88
C LYS A 110 16.67 11.61 16.15
N GLY A 111 16.02 11.94 17.27
CA GLY A 111 16.33 11.33 18.58
C GLY A 111 17.47 12.02 19.35
N SER A 112 18.11 13.06 18.79
CA SER A 112 19.17 13.85 19.44
C SER A 112 18.78 15.32 19.54
N TYR A 113 19.26 15.99 20.58
CA TYR A 113 19.20 17.45 20.75
C TYR A 113 20.54 18.12 20.47
N LEU A 114 21.55 17.33 20.10
CA LEU A 114 22.88 17.80 19.77
C LEU A 114 22.90 18.28 18.30
N PRO A 115 23.34 19.50 17.99
CA PRO A 115 23.48 19.98 16.62
C PRO A 115 24.65 19.31 15.91
N VAL A 116 24.50 19.09 14.61
CA VAL A 116 25.55 18.61 13.70
C VAL A 116 25.78 19.69 12.64
N PHE A 117 27.03 19.94 12.32
CA PHE A 117 27.44 20.97 11.37
C PHE A 117 28.14 20.30 10.19
N ARG A 118 27.73 20.68 8.97
CA ARG A 118 28.36 20.23 7.72
C ARG A 118 28.69 21.43 6.86
N GLU A 119 29.89 21.44 6.31
CA GLU A 119 30.20 22.38 5.24
C GLU A 119 29.52 21.88 3.95
N ARG A 120 28.90 22.80 3.23
CA ARG A 120 28.39 22.50 1.91
C ARG A 120 29.61 22.48 0.97
N GLU A 121 29.88 21.34 0.31
CA GLU A 121 30.89 21.28 -0.73
C GLU A 121 30.64 22.40 -1.73
N SER A 122 31.51 23.40 -1.74
CA SER A 122 31.48 24.48 -2.72
C SER A 122 31.75 23.84 -4.07
N LEU A 123 30.78 23.92 -4.98
CA LEU A 123 31.11 23.84 -6.40
C LEU A 123 32.28 24.82 -6.63
N PRO A 124 33.34 24.39 -7.31
CA PRO A 124 34.50 25.28 -7.55
C PRO A 124 33.97 26.58 -8.14
N PRO A 125 34.46 27.75 -7.69
CA PRO A 125 34.04 29.02 -8.24
C PRO A 125 34.26 28.94 -9.75
N ALA A 126 33.25 29.34 -10.52
CA ALA A 126 33.39 29.51 -11.94
C ALA A 126 34.61 30.44 -12.11
N SER A 127 35.75 29.85 -12.46
CA SER A 127 36.94 30.60 -12.74
C SER A 127 36.55 31.61 -13.80
N THR A 128 36.69 32.90 -13.49
CA THR A 128 36.76 33.95 -14.48
C THR A 128 37.97 33.62 -15.34
N SER A 129 37.82 32.68 -16.27
CA SER A 129 38.76 32.46 -17.32
C SER A 129 38.66 33.65 -18.24
N ASN A 130 39.69 34.45 -18.21
CA ASN A 130 40.04 35.39 -19.28
C ASN A 130 39.66 34.78 -20.62
N GLY A 131 38.92 35.56 -21.40
CA GLY A 131 38.49 35.19 -22.73
C GLY A 131 39.67 34.70 -23.61
N TRP A 132 39.73 33.42 -23.76
CA TRP A 132 40.42 32.76 -24.85
C TRP A 132 39.38 32.40 -25.90
N GLY A 133 39.49 33.17 -26.97
CA GLY A 133 38.50 33.32 -27.98
C GLY A 133 38.15 32.02 -28.69
N ILE A 134 36.88 31.76 -28.71
CA ILE A 134 36.23 30.95 -29.73
C ILE A 134 36.63 31.43 -31.15
N HIS A 135 37.02 32.68 -31.30
CA HIS A 135 37.57 33.26 -32.55
C HIS A 135 38.87 32.62 -33.04
N ALA A 136 39.68 32.00 -32.17
CA ALA A 136 40.96 31.39 -32.61
C ALA A 136 40.77 29.98 -33.21
N VAL A 137 39.68 29.28 -32.85
CA VAL A 137 39.40 27.92 -33.38
C VAL A 137 38.65 27.97 -34.70
N ILE A 138 37.82 29.02 -34.91
CA ILE A 138 37.03 29.15 -36.16
C ILE A 138 37.90 29.55 -37.35
N ASN A 139 38.99 30.29 -37.14
CA ASN A 139 39.87 30.76 -38.21
C ASN A 139 40.89 29.70 -38.70
N SER A 140 40.98 28.53 -38.09
CA SER A 140 41.89 27.46 -38.46
C SER A 140 41.21 26.26 -39.16
N LEU A 141 39.90 26.28 -39.31
CA LEU A 141 39.13 25.20 -39.97
C LEU A 141 38.77 25.60 -41.41
N ASP A 142 39.15 24.75 -42.35
CA ASP A 142 38.71 24.82 -43.75
C ASP A 142 37.16 24.95 -43.78
N GLY A 143 36.58 25.83 -44.58
CA GLY A 143 35.18 26.24 -44.53
C GLY A 143 34.17 25.05 -44.52
N ARG A 144 34.54 23.91 -45.10
CA ARG A 144 33.75 22.65 -45.02
C ARG A 144 33.76 22.00 -43.65
N LYS A 145 34.86 22.10 -42.90
CA LYS A 145 34.97 21.54 -41.52
C LYS A 145 34.30 22.44 -40.49
N ALA A 146 34.27 23.75 -40.72
CA ALA A 146 33.52 24.69 -39.87
C ALA A 146 32.00 24.47 -39.97
N ILE A 147 31.47 24.19 -41.17
CA ILE A 147 30.06 23.87 -41.38
C ILE A 147 29.70 22.52 -40.73
N ALA A 148 30.57 21.50 -40.85
CA ALA A 148 30.34 20.19 -40.21
C ALA A 148 30.38 20.29 -38.68
N PHE A 149 31.31 21.10 -38.11
CA PHE A 149 31.37 21.31 -36.65
C PHE A 149 30.15 22.10 -36.15
N GLY A 150 29.72 23.14 -36.88
CA GLY A 150 28.50 23.89 -36.60
C GLY A 150 27.23 22.99 -36.62
N ALA A 151 27.17 22.08 -37.60
CA ALA A 151 26.04 21.11 -37.71
C ALA A 151 26.04 20.11 -36.53
N VAL A 152 27.21 19.62 -36.11
CA VAL A 152 27.32 18.73 -34.95
C VAL A 152 26.96 19.45 -33.65
N VAL A 153 27.41 20.69 -33.47
CA VAL A 153 27.04 21.51 -32.29
C VAL A 153 25.53 21.78 -32.27
N LEU A 154 24.94 22.12 -33.43
CA LEU A 154 23.48 22.30 -33.54
C LEU A 154 22.70 21.00 -33.28
N LEU A 155 23.20 19.85 -33.76
CA LEU A 155 22.62 18.54 -33.47
C LEU A 155 22.72 18.15 -31.98
N VAL A 156 23.84 18.46 -31.33
CA VAL A 156 24.04 18.25 -29.90
C VAL A 156 23.13 19.18 -29.08
N ILE A 157 22.99 20.44 -29.50
CA ILE A 157 22.09 21.41 -28.88
C ILE A 157 20.61 20.98 -29.13
N ALA A 158 20.27 20.55 -30.34
CA ALA A 158 18.92 20.03 -30.63
C ALA A 158 18.62 18.73 -29.88
N PHE A 159 19.59 17.84 -29.74
CA PHE A 159 19.49 16.64 -28.94
C PHE A 159 19.38 16.96 -27.44
N ALA A 160 20.18 17.92 -26.94
CA ALA A 160 20.09 18.37 -25.56
C ALA A 160 18.75 19.09 -25.28
N ILE A 161 18.25 19.91 -26.23
CA ILE A 161 16.92 20.53 -26.14
C ILE A 161 15.82 19.46 -26.25
N HIS A 162 15.98 18.45 -27.08
CA HIS A 162 15.02 17.36 -27.20
C HIS A 162 15.03 16.44 -25.96
N ARG A 163 16.20 16.22 -25.34
CA ARG A 163 16.37 15.32 -24.19
C ARG A 163 16.21 16.02 -22.84
N PHE A 164 16.62 17.31 -22.77
CA PHE A 164 16.69 18.11 -21.53
C PHE A 164 16.02 19.49 -21.64
N GLY A 165 15.43 19.82 -22.79
CA GLY A 165 14.77 21.10 -22.98
C GLY A 165 13.43 21.19 -22.26
N PRO A 166 12.97 22.42 -21.92
CA PRO A 166 11.75 22.62 -21.13
C PRO A 166 10.45 22.28 -21.89
N TRP A 167 10.54 21.64 -23.07
CA TRP A 167 9.37 21.25 -23.90
C TRP A 167 8.80 19.86 -23.54
N GLY A 168 9.03 19.37 -22.34
CA GLY A 168 8.40 18.18 -21.81
C GLY A 168 7.95 18.31 -20.36
N ALA A 169 8.26 19.43 -19.73
CA ALA A 169 7.71 19.78 -18.43
C ALA A 169 6.45 20.64 -18.65
N THR A 170 5.36 20.06 -19.13
CA THR A 170 4.10 20.36 -18.47
C THR A 170 4.40 20.04 -17.01
N HIS A 171 4.40 21.04 -16.15
CA HIS A 171 4.19 20.85 -14.73
C HIS A 171 2.85 20.13 -14.58
N ALA A 172 2.85 18.81 -14.72
CA ALA A 172 1.94 17.96 -14.00
C ALA A 172 2.36 18.20 -12.55
N GLY A 173 1.68 19.12 -11.86
CA GLY A 173 1.82 19.27 -10.43
C GLY A 173 1.72 17.86 -9.85
N THR A 174 2.56 17.54 -8.87
CA THR A 174 2.44 16.26 -8.17
C THR A 174 0.96 16.03 -7.87
N PRO A 175 0.36 14.92 -8.31
CA PRO A 175 -1.08 14.72 -8.15
C PRO A 175 -1.41 14.86 -6.66
N VAL A 176 -2.38 15.72 -6.35
CA VAL A 176 -2.86 15.92 -4.98
C VAL A 176 -3.36 14.60 -4.45
N SER A 177 -2.98 14.25 -3.23
CA SER A 177 -3.39 12.99 -2.61
C SER A 177 -4.46 13.22 -1.55
N ILE A 178 -5.56 12.47 -1.64
CA ILE A 178 -6.72 12.58 -0.74
C ILE A 178 -7.17 11.20 -0.26
N ALA A 179 -7.32 11.02 1.04
CA ALA A 179 -7.98 9.84 1.60
C ALA A 179 -9.43 10.18 2.00
N VAL A 180 -10.34 9.27 1.70
CA VAL A 180 -11.73 9.32 2.19
C VAL A 180 -11.84 8.38 3.37
N LEU A 181 -12.01 8.90 4.57
CA LEU A 181 -12.24 8.07 5.76
C LEU A 181 -13.69 7.58 5.80
N PRO A 182 -13.94 6.40 6.41
CA PRO A 182 -15.29 5.90 6.57
C PRO A 182 -16.20 6.93 7.26
N PHE A 183 -17.28 7.29 6.59
CA PHE A 183 -18.28 8.19 7.12
C PHE A 183 -18.97 7.56 8.32
N ILE A 184 -19.26 8.38 9.33
CA ILE A 184 -19.87 7.92 10.58
C ILE A 184 -21.39 7.86 10.42
N ASN A 185 -21.99 6.72 10.73
CA ASN A 185 -23.44 6.62 10.83
C ASN A 185 -23.94 7.31 12.11
N LEU A 186 -24.71 8.37 11.98
CA LEU A 186 -25.37 9.11 13.07
C LEU A 186 -26.88 8.85 13.14
N GLY A 187 -27.39 7.92 12.32
CA GLY A 187 -28.80 7.51 12.35
C GLY A 187 -29.14 6.70 13.61
N PRO A 188 -30.44 6.58 13.92
CA PRO A 188 -30.90 5.80 15.07
C PRO A 188 -30.72 4.29 14.88
N ASP A 189 -30.59 3.83 13.64
CA ASP A 189 -30.39 2.43 13.30
C ASP A 189 -28.89 2.11 13.17
N SER A 190 -28.35 1.43 14.18
CA SER A 190 -26.96 0.95 14.15
C SER A 190 -26.72 -0.11 13.06
N GLY A 191 -27.78 -0.75 12.54
CA GLY A 191 -27.69 -1.67 11.40
C GLY A 191 -27.49 -0.98 10.05
N ALA A 192 -27.62 0.35 9.98
CA ALA A 192 -27.48 1.13 8.74
C ALA A 192 -26.04 1.55 8.39
N ASP A 193 -25.02 0.96 9.02
CA ASP A 193 -23.60 1.21 8.71
C ASP A 193 -23.25 0.94 7.24
N TYR A 194 -23.99 0.02 6.58
CA TYR A 194 -23.81 -0.27 5.16
C TYR A 194 -24.00 0.96 4.26
N LEU A 195 -24.85 1.92 4.67
CA LEU A 195 -25.10 3.13 3.89
C LEU A 195 -23.91 4.11 3.98
N SER A 196 -23.37 4.33 5.18
CA SER A 196 -22.19 5.18 5.37
C SER A 196 -20.94 4.55 4.75
N ASP A 197 -20.80 3.23 4.83
CA ASP A 197 -19.73 2.47 4.21
C ASP A 197 -19.82 2.51 2.67
N GLY A 198 -21.02 2.35 2.12
CA GLY A 198 -21.28 2.44 0.68
C GLY A 198 -20.99 3.82 0.11
N LEU A 199 -21.53 4.88 0.73
CA LEU A 199 -21.25 6.25 0.32
C LEU A 199 -19.74 6.56 0.37
N THR A 200 -19.04 6.06 1.38
CA THR A 200 -17.57 6.23 1.48
C THR A 200 -16.87 5.59 0.29
N GLU A 201 -17.29 4.39 -0.10
CA GLU A 201 -16.69 3.67 -1.23
C GLU A 201 -16.99 4.34 -2.56
N ASP A 202 -18.24 4.78 -2.76
CA ASP A 202 -18.62 5.50 -3.97
C ASP A 202 -17.84 6.82 -4.10
N LEU A 203 -17.62 7.54 -2.99
CA LEU A 203 -16.73 8.70 -2.94
C LEU A 203 -15.27 8.37 -3.27
N ILE A 204 -14.74 7.26 -2.77
CA ILE A 204 -13.39 6.80 -3.14
C ILE A 204 -13.31 6.58 -4.66
N ASN A 205 -14.29 5.87 -5.23
CA ASN A 205 -14.34 5.58 -6.66
C ASN A 205 -14.52 6.86 -7.49
N ALA A 206 -15.43 7.77 -7.09
CA ALA A 206 -15.66 9.04 -7.77
C ALA A 206 -14.40 9.92 -7.81
N LEU A 207 -13.72 10.06 -6.68
CA LEU A 207 -12.48 10.83 -6.57
C LEU A 207 -11.30 10.15 -7.28
N ALA A 208 -11.24 8.82 -7.28
CA ALA A 208 -10.21 8.07 -7.99
C ALA A 208 -10.30 8.24 -9.52
N ASN A 209 -11.46 8.58 -10.07
CA ASN A 209 -11.65 8.86 -11.49
C ASN A 209 -11.17 10.27 -11.91
N ILE A 210 -10.69 11.09 -10.98
CA ILE A 210 -10.09 12.39 -11.29
C ILE A 210 -8.59 12.20 -11.53
N ASP A 211 -8.11 12.36 -12.77
CA ASP A 211 -6.73 12.05 -13.19
C ASP A 211 -5.63 12.67 -12.33
N SER A 212 -5.87 13.86 -11.80
CA SER A 212 -4.92 14.63 -10.98
C SER A 212 -5.02 14.35 -9.48
N LEU A 213 -5.87 13.40 -9.04
CA LEU A 213 -5.98 12.96 -7.64
C LEU A 213 -5.37 11.57 -7.45
N ARG A 214 -4.65 11.37 -6.36
CA ARG A 214 -4.27 10.06 -5.81
C ARG A 214 -5.19 9.75 -4.65
N VAL A 215 -5.94 8.66 -4.74
CA VAL A 215 -6.88 8.24 -3.70
C VAL A 215 -6.50 6.83 -3.24
N PRO A 216 -6.14 6.62 -1.97
CA PRO A 216 -5.91 5.27 -1.43
C PRO A 216 -7.16 4.41 -1.54
N ALA A 217 -6.95 3.11 -1.73
CA ALA A 217 -8.03 2.14 -1.83
C ALA A 217 -8.87 2.08 -0.53
N ARG A 218 -10.08 1.57 -0.69
CA ARG A 218 -11.05 1.40 0.40
C ARG A 218 -10.45 0.69 1.62
N THR A 219 -9.72 -0.40 1.42
CA THR A 219 -9.16 -1.23 2.50
C THR A 219 -8.26 -0.41 3.41
N SER A 220 -7.42 0.46 2.83
CA SER A 220 -6.56 1.39 3.58
C SER A 220 -7.37 2.40 4.39
N ALA A 221 -8.42 2.99 3.80
CA ALA A 221 -9.28 3.95 4.48
C ALA A 221 -10.05 3.30 5.65
N PHE A 222 -10.60 2.11 5.42
CA PHE A 222 -11.41 1.37 6.40
C PHE A 222 -10.58 0.77 7.55
N ALA A 223 -9.26 0.67 7.42
CA ALA A 223 -8.39 0.34 8.53
C ALA A 223 -8.50 1.34 9.71
N PHE A 224 -9.04 2.52 9.45
CA PHE A 224 -9.26 3.57 10.45
C PHE A 224 -10.71 3.67 10.95
N LYS A 225 -11.64 2.83 10.47
CA LYS A 225 -13.05 2.85 10.90
C LYS A 225 -13.15 2.69 12.42
N GLY A 226 -13.86 3.62 13.06
CA GLY A 226 -14.09 3.62 14.51
C GLY A 226 -12.87 3.96 15.39
N LYS A 227 -11.72 4.29 14.78
CA LYS A 227 -10.50 4.66 15.53
C LYS A 227 -10.43 6.18 15.72
N ARG A 228 -10.28 6.61 16.98
CA ARG A 228 -10.00 8.02 17.29
C ARG A 228 -8.50 8.28 17.18
N GLN A 229 -8.06 8.77 16.04
CA GLN A 229 -6.66 9.11 15.77
C GLN A 229 -6.57 10.53 15.20
N ASP A 230 -5.41 11.18 15.39
CA ASP A 230 -5.14 12.48 14.79
C ASP A 230 -5.06 12.32 13.25
N ILE A 231 -5.74 13.18 12.50
CA ILE A 231 -5.76 13.15 11.03
C ILE A 231 -4.35 13.28 10.44
N ARG A 232 -3.40 13.90 11.15
CA ARG A 232 -2.00 13.99 10.74
C ARG A 232 -1.30 12.64 10.78
N ASP A 233 -1.60 11.82 11.80
CA ASP A 233 -1.06 10.46 11.91
C ASP A 233 -1.70 9.53 10.84
N ILE A 234 -3.01 9.68 10.61
CA ILE A 234 -3.71 8.96 9.54
C ILE A 234 -3.14 9.34 8.18
N GLY A 235 -3.01 10.64 7.90
CA GLY A 235 -2.49 11.13 6.63
C GLY A 235 -1.05 10.69 6.36
N ALA A 236 -0.19 10.66 7.40
CA ALA A 236 1.17 10.15 7.30
C ALA A 236 1.21 8.65 6.96
N ARG A 237 0.32 7.85 7.56
CA ARG A 237 0.23 6.40 7.29
C ARG A 237 -0.33 6.10 5.91
N LEU A 238 -1.31 6.89 5.45
CA LEU A 238 -1.90 6.77 4.11
C LEU A 238 -1.07 7.46 3.03
N ASN A 239 -0.05 8.22 3.43
CA ASN A 239 0.79 9.03 2.55
C ASN A 239 -0.04 9.99 1.68
N VAL A 240 -0.93 10.76 2.34
CA VAL A 240 -1.84 11.72 1.69
C VAL A 240 -1.71 13.12 2.28
N GLU A 241 -2.04 14.12 1.46
CA GLU A 241 -2.01 15.54 1.83
C GLU A 241 -3.33 16.03 2.42
N MET A 242 -4.44 15.36 2.03
CA MET A 242 -5.79 15.76 2.40
C MET A 242 -6.57 14.55 2.92
N ILE A 243 -7.50 14.81 3.83
CA ILE A 243 -8.44 13.81 4.35
C ILE A 243 -9.86 14.35 4.22
N LEU A 244 -10.71 13.57 3.55
CA LEU A 244 -12.16 13.74 3.52
C LEU A 244 -12.76 12.84 4.59
N GLU A 245 -13.52 13.42 5.51
CA GLU A 245 -14.27 12.70 6.52
C GLU A 245 -15.70 13.26 6.61
N GLY A 246 -16.60 12.53 7.23
CA GLY A 246 -17.96 12.99 7.33
C GLY A 246 -18.88 12.08 8.12
N SER A 247 -20.17 12.38 8.05
CA SER A 247 -21.22 11.59 8.68
C SER A 247 -22.46 11.48 7.80
N VAL A 248 -23.18 10.40 7.99
CA VAL A 248 -24.44 10.09 7.32
C VAL A 248 -25.51 9.90 8.38
N ARG A 249 -26.65 10.54 8.18
CA ARG A 249 -27.83 10.35 9.03
C ARG A 249 -29.04 10.15 8.15
N ARG A 250 -29.71 9.02 8.30
CA ARG A 250 -30.96 8.71 7.63
C ARG A 250 -32.12 8.74 8.63
N GLU A 251 -33.16 9.48 8.31
CA GLU A 251 -34.41 9.52 9.07
C GLU A 251 -35.57 9.31 8.10
N GLY A 252 -36.11 8.09 8.06
CA GLY A 252 -37.15 7.71 7.09
C GLY A 252 -36.65 7.82 5.66
N ASN A 253 -37.23 8.76 4.88
CA ASN A 253 -36.84 9.04 3.50
C ASN A 253 -35.84 10.19 3.36
N GLU A 254 -35.49 10.88 4.44
CA GLU A 254 -34.51 11.97 4.43
C GLU A 254 -33.10 11.45 4.73
N LEU A 255 -32.16 11.92 3.91
CA LEU A 255 -30.73 11.64 4.04
C LEU A 255 -29.99 12.96 4.25
N ARG A 256 -29.27 13.04 5.37
CA ARG A 256 -28.34 14.13 5.64
C ARG A 256 -26.92 13.63 5.61
N VAL A 257 -26.09 14.23 4.77
CA VAL A 257 -24.66 13.93 4.66
C VAL A 257 -23.88 15.19 4.98
N THR A 258 -22.95 15.10 5.92
CA THR A 258 -21.99 16.15 6.24
C THR A 258 -20.61 15.69 5.80
N ALA A 259 -19.90 16.54 5.07
CA ALA A 259 -18.55 16.21 4.58
C ALA A 259 -17.58 17.36 4.91
N HIS A 260 -16.35 17.00 5.32
CA HIS A 260 -15.27 17.92 5.68
C HIS A 260 -13.98 17.50 5.00
N LEU A 261 -13.34 18.42 4.28
CA LEU A 261 -12.02 18.22 3.71
C LEU A 261 -10.99 18.93 4.59
N ASN A 262 -10.05 18.17 5.12
CA ASN A 262 -9.03 18.66 6.05
C ASN A 262 -7.63 18.51 5.45
N ARG A 263 -6.76 19.49 5.66
CA ARG A 263 -5.36 19.39 5.29
C ARG A 263 -4.58 18.64 6.37
N VAL A 264 -3.79 17.64 5.96
CA VAL A 264 -3.03 16.79 6.88
C VAL A 264 -1.92 17.56 7.61
N THR A 265 -1.24 18.48 6.93
CA THR A 265 -0.04 19.15 7.46
C THR A 265 -0.30 19.99 8.72
N ASP A 266 -1.46 20.62 8.79
CA ASP A 266 -1.84 21.54 9.87
C ASP A 266 -3.14 21.15 10.60
N GLY A 267 -3.89 20.19 10.03
CA GLY A 267 -5.16 19.74 10.59
C GLY A 267 -6.32 20.71 10.35
N TYR A 268 -6.14 21.75 9.51
CA TYR A 268 -7.21 22.71 9.26
C TYR A 268 -8.18 22.23 8.17
N GLN A 269 -9.46 22.50 8.43
CA GLN A 269 -10.53 22.28 7.47
C GLN A 269 -10.43 23.30 6.33
N VAL A 270 -10.35 22.80 5.10
CA VAL A 270 -10.26 23.61 3.87
C VAL A 270 -11.62 23.78 3.19
N TRP A 271 -12.51 22.81 3.41
CA TRP A 271 -13.85 22.84 2.85
C TRP A 271 -14.81 22.04 3.72
N SER A 272 -16.09 22.41 3.72
CA SER A 272 -17.19 21.62 4.28
C SER A 272 -18.49 21.88 3.56
N ALA A 273 -19.35 20.88 3.56
CA ALA A 273 -20.71 20.99 3.06
C ALA A 273 -21.68 20.08 3.81
N ASN A 274 -22.96 20.46 3.77
CA ASN A 274 -24.07 19.67 4.28
C ASN A 274 -25.08 19.46 3.16
N TYR A 275 -25.39 18.20 2.90
CA TYR A 275 -26.35 17.78 1.89
C TYR A 275 -27.58 17.23 2.59
N ASN A 276 -28.74 17.83 2.34
CA ASN A 276 -30.04 17.32 2.76
C ASN A 276 -30.79 16.93 1.49
N ARG A 277 -31.06 15.67 1.32
CA ARG A 277 -31.71 15.09 0.12
C ARG A 277 -32.72 14.04 0.51
N GLU A 278 -33.64 13.73 -0.37
CA GLU A 278 -34.40 12.51 -0.27
C GLU A 278 -33.50 11.29 -0.57
N PHE A 279 -33.80 10.15 0.03
CA PHE A 279 -32.98 8.95 -0.16
C PHE A 279 -32.85 8.51 -1.63
N LYS A 280 -33.87 8.77 -2.44
CA LYS A 280 -33.82 8.51 -3.88
C LYS A 280 -32.72 9.27 -4.62
N ASP A 281 -32.25 10.39 -4.05
CA ASP A 281 -31.20 11.25 -4.63
C ASP A 281 -29.83 10.97 -4.02
N ALA A 282 -29.67 9.88 -3.25
CA ALA A 282 -28.42 9.53 -2.57
C ALA A 282 -27.22 9.41 -3.53
N LEU A 283 -27.44 8.83 -4.71
CA LEU A 283 -26.43 8.68 -5.78
C LEU A 283 -25.89 10.01 -6.33
N ASN A 284 -26.62 11.11 -6.18
CA ASN A 284 -26.15 12.41 -6.65
C ASN A 284 -25.22 13.09 -5.63
N ILE A 285 -25.27 12.69 -4.35
CA ILE A 285 -24.49 13.32 -3.29
C ILE A 285 -22.98 13.06 -3.47
N GLU A 286 -22.60 11.88 -3.87
CA GLU A 286 -21.19 11.52 -4.13
C GLU A 286 -20.61 12.34 -5.28
N THR A 287 -21.39 12.53 -6.36
CA THR A 287 -21.01 13.38 -7.49
C THR A 287 -20.89 14.83 -7.07
N ASP A 288 -21.88 15.36 -6.34
CA ASP A 288 -21.87 16.72 -5.80
C ASP A 288 -20.63 16.97 -4.90
N ILE A 289 -20.26 16.01 -4.05
CA ILE A 289 -19.08 16.10 -3.19
C ILE A 289 -17.80 16.05 -4.02
N ALA A 290 -17.69 15.11 -4.97
CA ALA A 290 -16.50 14.96 -5.82
C ALA A 290 -16.26 16.21 -6.68
N GLU A 291 -17.31 16.79 -7.27
CA GLU A 291 -17.24 18.03 -8.03
C GLU A 291 -16.81 19.22 -7.15
N ALA A 292 -17.38 19.34 -5.95
CA ALA A 292 -17.01 20.40 -5.02
C ALA A 292 -15.56 20.30 -4.55
N ILE A 293 -15.05 19.08 -4.33
CA ILE A 293 -13.64 18.83 -3.99
C ILE A 293 -12.74 19.18 -5.19
N ALA A 294 -13.08 18.71 -6.40
CA ALA A 294 -12.33 19.05 -7.61
C ALA A 294 -12.25 20.57 -7.82
N ALA A 295 -13.35 21.28 -7.65
CA ALA A 295 -13.40 22.75 -7.73
C ALA A 295 -12.54 23.41 -6.63
N THR A 296 -12.61 22.93 -5.38
CA THR A 296 -11.84 23.44 -4.24
C THR A 296 -10.34 23.27 -4.48
N LEU A 297 -9.92 22.15 -5.07
CA LEU A 297 -8.54 21.84 -5.40
C LEU A 297 -8.11 22.36 -6.78
N ARG A 298 -8.99 23.07 -7.51
CA ARG A 298 -8.77 23.61 -8.86
C ARG A 298 -8.38 22.53 -9.89
N LEU A 299 -8.95 21.35 -9.76
CA LEU A 299 -8.72 20.23 -10.65
C LEU A 299 -9.78 20.19 -11.78
N LYS A 300 -9.41 19.58 -12.92
CA LYS A 300 -10.39 19.31 -13.98
C LYS A 300 -11.19 18.05 -13.61
N PHE A 301 -12.48 18.20 -13.48
CA PHE A 301 -13.40 17.08 -13.33
C PHE A 301 -13.83 16.63 -14.75
N ALA A 302 -13.50 15.40 -15.11
CA ALA A 302 -13.99 14.81 -16.35
C ALA A 302 -15.45 14.38 -16.12
N ASN A 303 -16.39 14.97 -16.86
CA ASN A 303 -17.82 14.64 -16.82
C ASN A 303 -18.07 13.18 -17.27
N GLY A 304 -17.73 12.20 -16.43
CA GLY A 304 -17.90 10.79 -16.74
C GLY A 304 -18.92 10.04 -15.89
N MET A 305 -19.43 10.68 -14.81
CA MET A 305 -20.35 10.02 -13.88
C MET A 305 -21.81 10.51 -13.96
N ALA A 306 -22.09 11.54 -14.74
CA ALA A 306 -23.46 12.02 -14.95
C ALA A 306 -24.22 11.07 -15.87
N GLY A 307 -25.12 10.25 -15.32
CA GLY A 307 -26.11 9.55 -16.13
C GLY A 307 -26.53 8.14 -15.74
N ARG A 308 -26.01 7.55 -14.68
CA ARG A 308 -26.55 6.26 -14.18
C ARG A 308 -27.78 6.51 -13.31
N THR A 309 -28.96 6.42 -13.89
CA THR A 309 -30.21 6.34 -13.11
C THR A 309 -30.36 4.89 -12.65
N VAL A 310 -30.01 4.60 -11.41
CA VAL A 310 -30.25 3.31 -10.75
C VAL A 310 -31.47 3.49 -9.83
N ASP A 311 -32.33 2.47 -9.76
CA ASP A 311 -33.41 2.46 -8.78
C ASP A 311 -32.83 2.60 -7.35
N PRO A 312 -33.28 3.58 -6.53
CA PRO A 312 -32.71 3.83 -5.20
C PRO A 312 -32.83 2.65 -4.24
N GLU A 313 -33.88 1.83 -4.39
CA GLU A 313 -34.05 0.63 -3.58
C GLU A 313 -33.08 -0.47 -4.03
N ALA A 314 -32.85 -0.60 -5.35
CA ALA A 314 -31.84 -1.48 -5.90
C ALA A 314 -30.43 -1.10 -5.41
N TYR A 315 -30.10 0.19 -5.42
CA TYR A 315 -28.83 0.70 -4.88
C TYR A 315 -28.67 0.36 -3.39
N ASN A 316 -29.69 0.61 -2.56
CA ASN A 316 -29.67 0.28 -1.14
C ASN A 316 -29.42 -1.20 -0.88
N LEU A 317 -30.10 -2.07 -1.65
CA LEU A 317 -29.93 -3.53 -1.57
C LEU A 317 -28.52 -3.96 -2.02
N TYR A 318 -27.99 -3.33 -3.07
CA TYR A 318 -26.62 -3.54 -3.53
C TYR A 318 -25.60 -3.22 -2.42
N LEU A 319 -25.73 -2.07 -1.74
CA LEU A 319 -24.85 -1.69 -0.63
C LEU A 319 -24.92 -2.69 0.53
N GLN A 320 -26.09 -3.24 0.84
CA GLN A 320 -26.24 -4.32 1.83
C GLN A 320 -25.52 -5.59 1.37
N GLY A 321 -25.63 -5.93 0.08
CA GLY A 321 -24.88 -7.04 -0.53
C GLY A 321 -23.37 -6.88 -0.35
N LEU A 322 -22.83 -5.69 -0.68
CA LEU A 322 -21.40 -5.36 -0.53
C LEU A 322 -20.94 -5.44 0.94
N TYR A 323 -21.77 -4.95 1.87
CA TYR A 323 -21.46 -5.01 3.29
C TYR A 323 -21.26 -6.45 3.75
N PHE A 324 -22.20 -7.38 3.42
CA PHE A 324 -22.07 -8.79 3.78
C PHE A 324 -20.93 -9.48 3.02
N LEU A 325 -20.74 -9.19 1.74
CA LEU A 325 -19.64 -9.73 0.94
C LEU A 325 -18.27 -9.54 1.62
N ARG A 326 -18.10 -8.45 2.37
CA ARG A 326 -16.85 -8.05 3.01
C ARG A 326 -16.72 -8.43 4.47
N GLN A 327 -17.82 -8.67 5.17
CA GLN A 327 -17.82 -8.98 6.61
C GLN A 327 -17.20 -10.34 6.94
N GLY A 328 -17.39 -11.33 6.09
CA GLY A 328 -16.92 -12.69 6.33
C GLY A 328 -16.81 -13.45 5.02
N PRO A 329 -15.80 -13.12 4.22
CA PRO A 329 -15.68 -13.71 2.89
C PRO A 329 -15.49 -15.23 2.91
N ASP A 330 -15.02 -15.79 4.02
CA ASP A 330 -14.83 -17.22 4.27
C ASP A 330 -16.02 -17.89 4.99
N SER A 331 -17.13 -17.18 5.15
CA SER A 331 -18.33 -17.65 5.85
C SER A 331 -19.49 -17.89 4.87
N ALA A 332 -19.85 -19.17 4.64
CA ALA A 332 -20.98 -19.52 3.79
C ALA A 332 -22.31 -18.83 4.18
N PRO A 333 -22.72 -18.77 5.47
CA PRO A 333 -23.93 -18.05 5.85
C PRO A 333 -23.90 -16.55 5.50
N ILE A 334 -22.72 -15.91 5.60
CA ILE A 334 -22.55 -14.48 5.27
C ILE A 334 -22.56 -14.29 3.76
N GLN A 335 -21.88 -15.14 2.99
CA GLN A 335 -21.92 -15.08 1.53
C GLN A 335 -23.33 -15.31 0.98
N ASN A 336 -24.10 -16.24 1.57
CA ASN A 336 -25.51 -16.42 1.21
C ASN A 336 -26.35 -15.16 1.45
N LYS A 337 -26.10 -14.40 2.52
CA LYS A 337 -26.76 -13.10 2.72
C LYS A 337 -26.41 -12.12 1.62
N ALA A 338 -25.13 -12.01 1.25
CA ALA A 338 -24.69 -11.14 0.15
C ALA A 338 -25.43 -11.50 -1.15
N ILE A 339 -25.48 -12.80 -1.49
CA ILE A 339 -26.19 -13.31 -2.68
C ILE A 339 -27.69 -12.93 -2.64
N VAL A 340 -28.33 -13.06 -1.49
CA VAL A 340 -29.76 -12.69 -1.34
C VAL A 340 -29.96 -11.21 -1.64
N TYR A 341 -29.14 -10.34 -1.08
CA TYR A 341 -29.26 -8.89 -1.29
C TYR A 341 -28.95 -8.48 -2.73
N PHE A 342 -27.91 -9.05 -3.37
CA PHE A 342 -27.65 -8.79 -4.77
C PHE A 342 -28.80 -9.25 -5.68
N ASN A 343 -29.38 -10.42 -5.44
CA ASN A 343 -30.54 -10.88 -6.18
C ASN A 343 -31.77 -9.98 -5.98
N GLN A 344 -31.98 -9.46 -4.78
CA GLN A 344 -33.03 -8.47 -4.53
C GLN A 344 -32.78 -7.15 -5.27
N ALA A 345 -31.52 -6.67 -5.29
CA ALA A 345 -31.13 -5.50 -6.06
C ALA A 345 -31.41 -5.69 -7.56
N ILE A 346 -31.03 -6.86 -8.12
CA ILE A 346 -31.29 -7.24 -9.51
C ILE A 346 -32.79 -7.35 -9.81
N ALA A 347 -33.58 -7.85 -8.87
CA ALA A 347 -35.04 -7.95 -9.03
C ALA A 347 -35.71 -6.56 -9.08
N LYS A 348 -35.13 -5.55 -8.38
CA LYS A 348 -35.60 -4.16 -8.43
C LYS A 348 -35.13 -3.44 -9.70
N ASP A 349 -33.87 -3.62 -10.07
CA ASP A 349 -33.30 -3.07 -11.30
C ASP A 349 -32.51 -4.15 -12.06
N PRO A 350 -33.14 -4.83 -13.03
CA PRO A 350 -32.48 -5.86 -13.84
C PRO A 350 -31.36 -5.33 -14.76
N THR A 351 -31.18 -4.00 -14.85
CA THR A 351 -30.13 -3.36 -15.64
C THR A 351 -28.93 -2.94 -14.79
N TYR A 352 -28.96 -3.16 -13.48
CA TYR A 352 -27.91 -2.74 -12.58
C TYR A 352 -26.66 -3.66 -12.65
N GLY A 353 -25.75 -3.37 -13.57
CA GLY A 353 -24.55 -4.20 -13.84
C GLY A 353 -23.66 -4.45 -12.62
N LEU A 354 -23.46 -3.45 -11.74
CA LEU A 354 -22.65 -3.63 -10.51
C LEU A 354 -23.25 -4.64 -9.54
N ALA A 355 -24.57 -4.78 -9.48
CA ALA A 355 -25.21 -5.81 -8.66
C ALA A 355 -24.90 -7.23 -9.18
N PHE A 356 -24.81 -7.40 -10.49
CA PHE A 356 -24.38 -8.67 -11.09
C PHE A 356 -22.88 -8.93 -10.85
N ALA A 357 -22.02 -7.91 -10.90
CA ALA A 357 -20.59 -8.07 -10.58
C ALA A 357 -20.42 -8.49 -9.11
N GLY A 358 -21.12 -7.82 -8.18
CA GLY A 358 -21.13 -8.21 -6.75
C GLY A 358 -21.66 -9.62 -6.52
N LEU A 359 -22.72 -10.01 -7.24
CA LEU A 359 -23.25 -11.39 -7.20
C LEU A 359 -22.22 -12.41 -7.67
N SER A 360 -21.47 -12.09 -8.73
CA SER A 360 -20.38 -12.95 -9.20
C SER A 360 -19.29 -13.11 -8.15
N ASP A 361 -18.85 -12.03 -7.52
CA ASP A 361 -17.84 -12.09 -6.46
C ASP A 361 -18.33 -12.90 -5.24
N ALA A 362 -19.60 -12.76 -4.85
CA ALA A 362 -20.19 -13.53 -3.75
C ALA A 362 -20.20 -15.04 -4.04
N TRP A 363 -20.57 -15.45 -5.25
CA TRP A 363 -20.48 -16.84 -5.69
C TRP A 363 -19.05 -17.33 -5.80
N PHE A 364 -18.13 -16.51 -6.35
CA PHE A 364 -16.73 -16.87 -6.48
C PHE A 364 -16.03 -17.07 -5.12
N ASN A 365 -16.47 -16.39 -4.07
CA ASN A 365 -15.93 -16.57 -2.72
C ASN A 365 -16.13 -18.00 -2.19
N PHE A 366 -17.17 -18.71 -2.56
CA PHE A 366 -17.30 -20.14 -2.22
C PHE A 366 -16.13 -20.95 -2.74
N PHE A 367 -15.68 -20.69 -3.97
CA PHE A 367 -14.50 -21.32 -4.54
C PHE A 367 -13.20 -20.78 -3.90
N LYS A 368 -13.03 -19.47 -3.84
CA LYS A 368 -11.83 -18.81 -3.32
C LYS A 368 -11.51 -19.23 -1.88
N TYR A 369 -12.52 -19.30 -1.02
CA TYR A 369 -12.39 -19.67 0.39
C TYR A 369 -12.72 -21.13 0.67
N GLN A 370 -12.81 -21.94 -0.39
CA GLN A 370 -12.88 -23.40 -0.30
C GLN A 370 -14.12 -23.92 0.40
N ILE A 371 -15.21 -23.24 0.22
CA ILE A 371 -16.54 -23.67 0.69
C ILE A 371 -17.17 -24.51 -0.45
N ARG A 372 -17.42 -25.78 -0.20
CA ARG A 372 -18.03 -26.66 -1.22
C ARG A 372 -19.41 -26.16 -1.65
N HIS A 373 -19.52 -25.74 -2.91
CA HIS A 373 -20.79 -25.38 -3.54
C HIS A 373 -20.70 -25.67 -5.06
N PRO A 374 -21.40 -26.69 -5.54
CA PRO A 374 -21.24 -27.17 -6.93
C PRO A 374 -21.65 -26.12 -7.97
N GLU A 375 -22.55 -25.23 -7.64
CA GLU A 375 -23.04 -24.18 -8.55
C GLU A 375 -22.21 -22.89 -8.50
N ALA A 376 -21.24 -22.79 -7.59
CA ALA A 376 -20.53 -21.52 -7.34
C ALA A 376 -19.89 -20.94 -8.59
N ILE A 377 -19.08 -21.72 -9.31
CA ILE A 377 -18.38 -21.25 -10.52
C ILE A 377 -19.35 -20.99 -11.69
N PRO A 378 -20.32 -21.90 -12.02
CA PRO A 378 -21.32 -21.60 -13.06
C PRO A 378 -22.14 -20.33 -12.76
N ALA A 379 -22.57 -20.14 -11.51
CA ALA A 379 -23.35 -18.97 -11.11
C ALA A 379 -22.52 -17.68 -11.15
N ALA A 380 -21.27 -17.72 -10.69
CA ALA A 380 -20.34 -16.59 -10.78
C ALA A 380 -20.11 -16.19 -12.25
N GLU A 381 -19.87 -17.15 -13.14
CA GLU A 381 -19.68 -16.87 -14.57
C GLU A 381 -20.90 -16.24 -15.20
N ALA A 382 -22.09 -16.80 -14.95
CA ALA A 382 -23.33 -16.26 -15.50
C ALA A 382 -23.56 -14.80 -15.06
N ALA A 383 -23.31 -14.52 -13.78
CA ALA A 383 -23.43 -13.17 -13.24
C ALA A 383 -22.40 -12.19 -13.83
N ALA A 384 -21.11 -12.57 -13.90
CA ALA A 384 -20.07 -11.71 -14.48
C ALA A 384 -20.34 -11.38 -15.96
N ARG A 385 -20.71 -12.40 -16.76
CA ARG A 385 -21.07 -12.19 -18.17
C ARG A 385 -22.31 -11.29 -18.32
N ARG A 386 -23.29 -11.43 -17.44
CA ARG A 386 -24.46 -10.56 -17.44
C ARG A 386 -24.12 -9.12 -17.10
N ALA A 387 -23.23 -8.90 -16.13
CA ALA A 387 -22.72 -7.57 -15.80
C ALA A 387 -22.10 -6.90 -17.04
N LEU A 388 -21.24 -7.61 -17.76
CA LEU A 388 -20.57 -7.09 -18.96
C LEU A 388 -21.51 -6.89 -20.16
N GLN A 389 -22.58 -7.69 -20.28
CA GLN A 389 -23.62 -7.44 -21.28
C GLN A 389 -24.38 -6.16 -21.03
N LEU A 390 -24.54 -5.76 -19.77
CA LEU A 390 -25.22 -4.54 -19.35
C LEU A 390 -24.29 -3.31 -19.45
N ASP A 391 -23.03 -3.50 -19.09
CA ASP A 391 -22.03 -2.42 -19.16
C ASP A 391 -20.62 -3.03 -19.31
N GLU A 392 -20.08 -3.00 -20.53
CA GLU A 392 -18.74 -3.50 -20.87
C GLU A 392 -17.58 -2.64 -20.32
N THR A 393 -17.89 -1.50 -19.69
CA THR A 393 -16.89 -0.61 -19.11
C THR A 393 -16.67 -0.84 -17.61
N LEU A 394 -17.35 -1.83 -17.01
CA LEU A 394 -17.21 -2.17 -15.60
C LEU A 394 -15.90 -2.94 -15.34
N SER A 395 -14.89 -2.25 -14.81
CA SER A 395 -13.62 -2.88 -14.38
C SER A 395 -13.85 -4.06 -13.42
N GLU A 396 -14.77 -3.91 -12.47
CA GLU A 396 -15.13 -4.93 -11.49
C GLU A 396 -15.67 -6.20 -12.14
N ALA A 397 -16.51 -6.08 -13.17
CA ALA A 397 -17.07 -7.21 -13.88
C ALA A 397 -16.02 -7.97 -14.69
N HIS A 398 -15.05 -7.26 -15.29
CA HIS A 398 -13.90 -7.87 -15.95
C HIS A 398 -13.01 -8.63 -14.95
N VAL A 399 -12.74 -8.09 -13.76
CA VAL A 399 -12.01 -8.81 -12.69
C VAL A 399 -12.76 -10.07 -12.28
N SER A 400 -14.08 -9.98 -12.06
CA SER A 400 -14.91 -11.12 -11.66
C SER A 400 -14.91 -12.22 -12.73
N LEU A 401 -15.01 -11.84 -14.02
CA LEU A 401 -14.95 -12.82 -15.12
C LEU A 401 -13.54 -13.45 -15.24
N ALA A 402 -12.49 -12.64 -15.08
CA ALA A 402 -11.11 -13.13 -15.12
C ALA A 402 -10.84 -14.16 -14.01
N ASN A 403 -11.29 -13.89 -12.79
CA ASN A 403 -11.19 -14.82 -11.67
C ASN A 403 -11.89 -16.17 -11.97
N VAL A 404 -13.07 -16.12 -12.55
CA VAL A 404 -13.83 -17.32 -12.95
C VAL A 404 -13.12 -18.09 -14.06
N LEU A 405 -12.62 -17.41 -15.09
CA LEU A 405 -11.90 -18.05 -16.21
C LEU A 405 -10.62 -18.72 -15.72
N ALA A 406 -9.85 -18.06 -14.86
CA ALA A 406 -8.66 -18.63 -14.26
C ALA A 406 -8.97 -19.88 -13.41
N SER A 407 -10.09 -19.88 -12.65
CA SER A 407 -10.53 -21.05 -11.89
C SER A 407 -10.87 -22.24 -12.79
N LYS A 408 -11.30 -21.96 -14.03
CA LYS A 408 -11.53 -22.95 -15.09
C LYS A 408 -10.27 -23.31 -15.87
N ARG A 409 -9.12 -22.69 -15.51
CA ARG A 409 -7.82 -22.85 -16.17
C ARG A 409 -7.75 -22.31 -17.59
N ASP A 410 -8.66 -21.41 -17.95
CA ASP A 410 -8.56 -20.64 -19.20
C ASP A 410 -7.69 -19.39 -18.99
N TRP A 411 -6.39 -19.62 -18.80
CA TRP A 411 -5.40 -18.59 -18.48
C TRP A 411 -5.35 -17.47 -19.52
N ARG A 412 -5.50 -17.83 -20.81
CA ARG A 412 -5.45 -16.86 -21.90
C ARG A 412 -6.63 -15.89 -21.87
N ALA A 413 -7.82 -16.41 -21.63
CA ALA A 413 -9.00 -15.58 -21.51
C ALA A 413 -8.97 -14.74 -20.23
N ALA A 414 -8.49 -15.31 -19.11
CA ALA A 414 -8.32 -14.60 -17.86
C ALA A 414 -7.36 -13.40 -17.99
N ASP A 415 -6.17 -13.62 -18.59
CA ASP A 415 -5.17 -12.57 -18.88
C ASP A 415 -5.78 -11.39 -19.66
N LYS A 416 -6.59 -11.68 -20.67
CA LYS A 416 -7.27 -10.63 -21.46
C LYS A 416 -8.23 -9.81 -20.61
N GLU A 417 -9.03 -10.46 -19.78
CA GLU A 417 -10.02 -9.79 -18.94
C GLU A 417 -9.34 -8.97 -17.82
N TYR A 418 -8.25 -9.47 -17.18
CA TYR A 418 -7.49 -8.68 -16.22
C TYR A 418 -6.86 -7.43 -16.83
N LYS A 419 -6.25 -7.55 -18.01
CA LYS A 419 -5.70 -6.40 -18.74
C LYS A 419 -6.77 -5.39 -19.06
N ARG A 420 -7.94 -5.86 -19.51
CA ARG A 420 -9.07 -4.98 -19.79
C ARG A 420 -9.58 -4.26 -18.54
N ALA A 421 -9.64 -4.95 -17.40
CA ALA A 421 -10.01 -4.35 -16.12
C ALA A 421 -9.05 -3.23 -15.71
N ILE A 422 -7.73 -3.46 -15.86
CA ILE A 422 -6.68 -2.48 -15.54
C ILE A 422 -6.70 -1.30 -16.53
N GLU A 423 -6.94 -1.53 -17.82
CA GLU A 423 -7.12 -0.47 -18.81
C GLU A 423 -8.29 0.45 -18.46
N LEU A 424 -9.43 -0.13 -18.05
CA LEU A 424 -10.63 0.60 -17.68
C LEU A 424 -10.46 1.38 -16.36
N ASN A 425 -9.80 0.76 -15.39
CA ASN A 425 -9.50 1.41 -14.11
C ASN A 425 -8.08 1.02 -13.62
N PRO A 426 -7.05 1.81 -14.00
CA PRO A 426 -5.67 1.56 -13.59
C PRO A 426 -5.42 1.70 -12.07
N ARG A 427 -6.41 2.21 -11.32
CA ARG A 427 -6.35 2.40 -9.87
C ARG A 427 -7.11 1.33 -9.08
N ASN A 428 -7.61 0.32 -9.76
CA ASN A 428 -8.25 -0.82 -9.12
C ASN A 428 -7.21 -1.74 -8.47
N ALA A 429 -6.88 -1.49 -7.19
CA ALA A 429 -5.90 -2.29 -6.45
C ALA A 429 -6.22 -3.79 -6.45
N LYS A 430 -7.52 -4.16 -6.42
CA LYS A 430 -7.97 -5.55 -6.49
C LYS A 430 -7.64 -6.18 -7.85
N ALA A 431 -7.78 -5.42 -8.96
CA ALA A 431 -7.45 -5.91 -10.30
C ALA A 431 -5.96 -6.27 -10.40
N HIS A 432 -5.06 -5.40 -9.93
CA HIS A 432 -3.63 -5.65 -9.88
C HIS A 432 -3.29 -6.87 -9.00
N LEU A 433 -3.88 -6.95 -7.80
CA LEU A 433 -3.64 -8.04 -6.86
C LEU A 433 -4.11 -9.40 -7.40
N ASP A 434 -5.35 -9.46 -7.90
CA ASP A 434 -5.93 -10.70 -8.44
C ASP A 434 -5.19 -11.13 -9.72
N TYR A 435 -4.83 -10.19 -10.61
CA TYR A 435 -4.01 -10.48 -11.79
C TYR A 435 -2.64 -11.06 -11.42
N ALA A 436 -1.97 -10.46 -10.44
CA ALA A 436 -0.69 -10.96 -9.94
C ALA A 436 -0.78 -12.39 -9.41
N SER A 437 -1.76 -12.65 -8.53
CA SER A 437 -1.84 -13.90 -7.78
C SER A 437 -2.51 -15.04 -8.53
N VAL A 438 -3.50 -14.73 -9.37
CA VAL A 438 -4.36 -15.76 -9.98
C VAL A 438 -3.90 -16.12 -11.38
N ASP A 439 -3.21 -15.22 -12.11
CA ASP A 439 -2.79 -15.46 -13.48
C ASP A 439 -1.27 -15.34 -13.66
N LEU A 440 -0.67 -14.17 -13.41
CA LEU A 440 0.73 -13.91 -13.75
C LEU A 440 1.70 -14.87 -13.05
N ALA A 441 1.51 -15.09 -11.75
CA ALA A 441 2.37 -15.97 -10.96
C ALA A 441 2.37 -17.42 -11.49
N LEU A 442 1.24 -17.88 -12.01
CA LEU A 442 1.05 -19.25 -12.45
C LEU A 442 1.44 -19.49 -13.93
N THR A 443 1.58 -18.41 -14.71
CA THR A 443 1.88 -18.46 -16.14
C THR A 443 3.30 -17.98 -16.47
N ASP A 444 4.29 -18.29 -15.61
CA ASP A 444 5.73 -17.99 -15.76
C ASP A 444 6.07 -16.49 -15.84
N ARG A 445 5.20 -15.63 -15.29
CA ARG A 445 5.39 -14.17 -15.29
C ARG A 445 5.57 -13.63 -13.86
N LEU A 446 6.35 -14.37 -13.04
CA LEU A 446 6.49 -14.11 -11.60
C LEU A 446 7.05 -12.70 -11.30
N ASP A 447 8.03 -12.22 -12.09
CA ASP A 447 8.55 -10.85 -11.91
C ASP A 447 7.48 -9.79 -12.21
N LEU A 448 6.64 -10.02 -13.21
CA LEU A 448 5.51 -9.13 -13.51
C LEU A 448 4.44 -9.21 -12.40
N ALA A 449 4.21 -10.40 -11.84
CA ALA A 449 3.31 -10.58 -10.70
C ALA A 449 3.78 -9.74 -9.50
N ILE A 450 5.08 -9.75 -9.18
CA ILE A 450 5.67 -8.92 -8.12
C ILE A 450 5.46 -7.43 -8.42
N GLN A 451 5.71 -6.98 -9.65
CA GLN A 451 5.45 -5.58 -10.05
C GLN A 451 3.97 -5.18 -9.89
N GLU A 452 3.04 -6.07 -10.21
CA GLU A 452 1.61 -5.80 -10.04
C GLU A 452 1.21 -5.76 -8.55
N THR A 453 1.85 -6.57 -7.67
CA THR A 453 1.64 -6.44 -6.21
C THR A 453 2.22 -5.15 -5.67
N GLU A 454 3.37 -4.69 -6.13
CA GLU A 454 3.93 -3.37 -5.77
C GLU A 454 2.99 -2.22 -6.18
N ARG A 455 2.35 -2.31 -7.37
CA ARG A 455 1.32 -1.35 -7.78
C ARG A 455 0.10 -1.39 -6.88
N ALA A 456 -0.37 -2.59 -6.53
CA ALA A 456 -1.48 -2.77 -5.59
C ALA A 456 -1.15 -2.17 -4.22
N GLN A 457 0.08 -2.38 -3.69
CA GLN A 457 0.56 -1.77 -2.44
C GLN A 457 0.59 -0.23 -2.50
N ALA A 458 1.01 0.33 -3.64
CA ALA A 458 1.02 1.78 -3.82
C ALA A 458 -0.40 2.38 -3.82
N LEU A 459 -1.40 1.61 -4.27
CA LEU A 459 -2.81 1.98 -4.27
C LEU A 459 -3.50 1.71 -2.93
N ASP A 460 -3.02 0.71 -2.17
CA ASP A 460 -3.59 0.27 -0.89
C ASP A 460 -2.49 0.03 0.17
N PRO A 461 -1.85 1.10 0.68
CA PRO A 461 -0.62 1.01 1.47
C PRO A 461 -0.80 0.49 2.91
N VAL A 462 -2.02 0.32 3.41
CA VAL A 462 -2.29 -0.23 4.76
C VAL A 462 -3.10 -1.54 4.74
N SER A 463 -3.06 -2.26 3.62
CA SER A 463 -3.61 -3.61 3.50
C SER A 463 -2.53 -4.65 3.81
N PRO A 464 -2.61 -5.39 4.92
CA PRO A 464 -1.62 -6.42 5.23
C PRO A 464 -1.66 -7.58 4.22
N GLU A 465 -2.78 -7.76 3.51
CA GLU A 465 -2.96 -8.79 2.50
C GLU A 465 -2.06 -8.55 1.29
N MET A 466 -1.89 -7.30 0.86
CA MET A 466 -1.03 -6.93 -0.27
C MET A 466 0.42 -7.33 0.00
N TYR A 467 0.93 -6.96 1.18
CA TYR A 467 2.31 -7.29 1.59
C TYR A 467 2.51 -8.79 1.85
N SER A 468 1.48 -9.48 2.38
CA SER A 468 1.53 -10.93 2.58
C SER A 468 1.57 -11.70 1.26
N LEU A 469 0.83 -11.24 0.25
CA LEU A 469 0.87 -11.84 -1.09
C LEU A 469 2.22 -11.60 -1.75
N ASP A 470 2.74 -10.37 -1.66
CA ASP A 470 4.05 -10.05 -2.20
C ASP A 470 5.15 -10.89 -1.56
N SER A 471 5.14 -11.02 -0.22
CA SER A 471 6.01 -11.96 0.49
C SER A 471 5.89 -13.40 -0.05
N MET A 472 4.68 -13.87 -0.35
CA MET A 472 4.47 -15.21 -0.93
C MET A 472 5.08 -15.34 -2.34
N LEU A 473 4.93 -14.33 -3.19
CA LEU A 473 5.53 -14.30 -4.53
C LEU A 473 7.05 -14.23 -4.46
N LEU A 474 7.60 -13.43 -3.54
CA LEU A 474 9.04 -13.33 -3.29
C LEU A 474 9.63 -14.65 -2.74
N ILE A 475 8.90 -15.37 -1.88
CA ILE A 475 9.25 -16.75 -1.47
C ILE A 475 9.32 -17.65 -2.71
N SER A 476 8.33 -17.57 -3.59
CA SER A 476 8.31 -18.35 -4.84
C SER A 476 9.45 -17.98 -5.78
N ALA A 477 9.84 -16.71 -5.81
CA ALA A 477 10.99 -16.18 -6.56
C ALA A 477 12.36 -16.47 -5.89
N ARG A 478 12.40 -17.11 -4.72
CA ARG A 478 13.63 -17.36 -3.92
C ARG A 478 14.31 -16.09 -3.42
N ARG A 479 13.59 -14.98 -3.31
CA ARG A 479 14.04 -13.68 -2.82
C ARG A 479 13.72 -13.55 -1.33
N SER A 480 14.32 -14.42 -0.48
CA SER A 480 13.92 -14.60 0.91
C SER A 480 14.10 -13.35 1.79
N ASP A 481 15.13 -12.51 1.54
CA ASP A 481 15.35 -11.28 2.32
C ASP A 481 14.23 -10.26 2.08
N GLU A 482 13.83 -10.10 0.84
CA GLU A 482 12.73 -9.21 0.46
C GLU A 482 11.40 -9.75 0.97
N ALA A 483 11.19 -11.07 0.88
CA ALA A 483 10.00 -11.73 1.44
C ALA A 483 9.85 -11.49 2.95
N ILE A 484 10.95 -11.53 3.71
CA ILE A 484 10.99 -11.23 5.14
C ILE A 484 10.60 -9.76 5.38
N ALA A 485 11.15 -8.83 4.58
CA ALA A 485 10.86 -7.41 4.71
C ALA A 485 9.36 -7.11 4.47
N GLU A 486 8.77 -7.70 3.42
CA GLU A 486 7.35 -7.52 3.11
C GLU A 486 6.43 -8.15 4.19
N ALA A 487 6.78 -9.33 4.70
CA ALA A 487 6.04 -9.94 5.80
C ALA A 487 6.08 -9.09 7.08
N HIS A 488 7.21 -8.45 7.39
CA HIS A 488 7.30 -7.51 8.50
C HIS A 488 6.41 -6.28 8.30
N LYS A 489 6.39 -5.67 7.12
CA LYS A 489 5.48 -4.56 6.81
C LYS A 489 4.01 -4.95 7.03
N ALA A 490 3.62 -6.15 6.58
CA ALA A 490 2.28 -6.68 6.82
C ALA A 490 1.97 -6.79 8.32
N LEU A 491 2.92 -7.23 9.14
CA LEU A 491 2.78 -7.35 10.60
C LEU A 491 2.84 -6.01 11.33
N GLU A 492 3.54 -5.00 10.81
CA GLU A 492 3.48 -3.63 11.32
C GLU A 492 2.08 -3.02 11.15
N ILE A 493 1.40 -3.33 10.03
CA ILE A 493 0.03 -2.90 9.76
C ILE A 493 -0.95 -3.66 10.67
N ASN A 494 -0.85 -4.99 10.70
CA ASN A 494 -1.69 -5.85 11.53
C ASN A 494 -0.84 -6.90 12.29
N PRO A 495 -0.43 -6.62 13.53
CA PRO A 495 0.37 -7.54 14.35
C PRO A 495 -0.30 -8.88 14.64
N ARG A 496 -1.61 -8.99 14.42
CA ARG A 496 -2.39 -10.22 14.62
C ARG A 496 -2.76 -10.90 13.29
N SER A 497 -2.14 -10.52 12.18
CA SER A 497 -2.32 -11.20 10.89
C SER A 497 -1.66 -12.57 10.90
N ILE A 498 -2.46 -13.61 11.07
CA ILE A 498 -1.99 -14.99 11.06
C ILE A 498 -1.37 -15.36 9.70
N GLY A 499 -1.94 -14.86 8.60
CA GLY A 499 -1.40 -15.08 7.26
C GLY A 499 0.01 -14.50 7.10
N SER A 500 0.22 -13.25 7.54
CA SER A 500 1.53 -12.59 7.50
C SER A 500 2.55 -13.30 8.39
N GLN A 501 2.11 -13.76 9.58
CA GLN A 501 2.94 -14.54 10.49
C GLN A 501 3.43 -15.85 9.84
N ASN A 502 2.52 -16.53 9.12
CA ASN A 502 2.87 -17.75 8.38
C ASN A 502 3.84 -17.46 7.22
N MET A 503 3.64 -16.36 6.47
CA MET A 503 4.57 -15.97 5.40
C MET A 503 5.95 -15.66 5.94
N LEU A 504 6.06 -14.96 7.06
CA LEU A 504 7.34 -14.68 7.72
C LEU A 504 8.04 -15.99 8.14
N GLY A 505 7.31 -16.93 8.75
CA GLY A 505 7.84 -18.24 9.10
C GLY A 505 8.36 -19.01 7.88
N ARG A 506 7.62 -19.04 6.78
CA ARG A 506 8.03 -19.69 5.50
C ARG A 506 9.27 -19.03 4.89
N ALA A 507 9.33 -17.71 4.89
CA ALA A 507 10.49 -16.96 4.38
C ALA A 507 11.75 -17.29 5.21
N TYR A 508 11.64 -17.39 6.54
CA TYR A 508 12.73 -17.85 7.39
C TYR A 508 13.15 -19.30 7.14
N VAL A 509 12.18 -20.22 6.92
CA VAL A 509 12.49 -21.61 6.53
C VAL A 509 13.31 -21.65 5.24
N GLN A 510 12.92 -20.86 4.24
CA GLN A 510 13.62 -20.81 2.96
C GLN A 510 15.05 -20.25 3.12
N LYS A 511 15.23 -19.23 3.95
CA LYS A 511 16.53 -18.63 4.25
C LYS A 511 17.42 -19.51 5.15
N GLY A 512 16.87 -20.57 5.75
CA GLY A 512 17.58 -21.43 6.71
C GLY A 512 17.64 -20.89 8.13
N MET A 513 16.89 -19.83 8.46
CA MET A 513 16.75 -19.24 9.79
C MET A 513 15.70 -20.02 10.61
N LEU A 514 16.06 -21.27 10.96
CA LEU A 514 15.10 -22.23 11.53
C LEU A 514 14.62 -21.88 12.96
N PRO A 515 15.45 -21.28 13.85
CA PRO A 515 14.97 -20.81 15.15
C PRO A 515 13.92 -19.71 15.02
N GLU A 516 14.12 -18.73 14.15
CA GLU A 516 13.21 -17.63 13.88
C GLU A 516 11.91 -18.16 13.28
N ALA A 517 11.99 -19.07 12.31
CA ALA A 517 10.82 -19.72 11.73
C ALA A 517 9.98 -20.45 12.80
N THR A 518 10.65 -21.13 13.74
CA THR A 518 9.99 -21.83 14.86
C THR A 518 9.21 -20.84 15.74
N ALA A 519 9.81 -19.68 16.05
CA ALA A 519 9.15 -18.66 16.85
C ALA A 519 7.91 -18.09 16.15
N GLU A 520 7.98 -17.84 14.84
CA GLU A 520 6.86 -17.27 14.09
C GLU A 520 5.70 -18.28 13.92
N PHE A 521 5.99 -19.54 13.66
CA PHE A 521 4.95 -20.58 13.62
C PHE A 521 4.31 -20.82 14.99
N ALA A 522 5.06 -20.72 16.08
CA ALA A 522 4.51 -20.82 17.44
C ALA A 522 3.56 -19.65 17.76
N LYS A 523 3.88 -18.43 17.31
CA LYS A 523 2.97 -17.26 17.42
C LYS A 523 1.68 -17.51 16.66
N ALA A 524 1.75 -17.99 15.42
CA ALA A 524 0.58 -18.30 14.60
C ALA A 524 -0.30 -19.38 15.26
N GLU A 525 0.30 -20.42 15.83
CA GLU A 525 -0.40 -21.46 16.58
C GLU A 525 -1.09 -20.91 17.83
N GLY A 526 -0.41 -20.05 18.58
CA GLY A 526 -0.95 -19.37 19.76
C GLY A 526 -2.17 -18.49 19.45
N MET A 527 -2.29 -18.00 18.20
CA MET A 527 -3.45 -17.28 17.70
C MET A 527 -4.57 -18.21 17.17
N GLY A 528 -4.44 -19.52 17.32
CA GLY A 528 -5.45 -20.51 16.92
C GLY A 528 -5.35 -20.98 15.47
N PHE A 529 -4.27 -20.66 14.78
CA PHE A 529 -4.07 -21.11 13.39
C PHE A 529 -3.69 -22.59 13.33
N ARG A 530 -4.62 -23.43 12.91
CA ARG A 530 -4.44 -24.89 12.80
C ARG A 530 -5.07 -25.42 11.51
N ARG A 531 -4.72 -24.81 10.38
CA ARG A 531 -5.14 -25.26 9.04
C ARG A 531 -4.11 -26.25 8.45
N ALA A 532 -4.55 -27.09 7.54
CA ALA A 532 -3.72 -28.12 6.90
C ALA A 532 -2.43 -27.54 6.26
N HIS A 533 -2.54 -26.43 5.57
CA HIS A 533 -1.40 -25.75 4.93
C HIS A 533 -0.35 -25.25 5.93
N TRP A 534 -0.74 -24.78 7.11
CA TRP A 534 0.18 -24.44 8.19
C TRP A 534 0.91 -25.69 8.72
N ALA A 535 0.17 -26.81 8.87
CA ALA A 535 0.79 -28.08 9.30
C ALA A 535 1.86 -28.54 8.32
N ALA A 536 1.64 -28.35 7.01
CA ALA A 536 2.62 -28.65 5.98
C ALA A 536 3.88 -27.78 6.08
N SER A 537 3.72 -26.46 6.28
CA SER A 537 4.86 -25.54 6.50
C SER A 537 5.66 -25.88 7.76
N LEU A 538 4.96 -26.28 8.84
CA LEU A 538 5.61 -26.70 10.08
C LEU A 538 6.33 -28.07 9.91
N ALA A 539 5.74 -28.99 9.14
CA ALA A 539 6.40 -30.26 8.84
C ALA A 539 7.68 -30.05 8.01
N GLU A 540 7.68 -29.13 7.05
CA GLU A 540 8.87 -28.72 6.31
C GLU A 540 9.95 -28.17 7.25
N LEU A 541 9.59 -27.28 8.18
CA LEU A 541 10.51 -26.77 9.20
C LEU A 541 11.13 -27.91 10.00
N TYR A 542 10.33 -28.87 10.46
CA TYR A 542 10.84 -30.02 11.21
C TYR A 542 11.82 -30.87 10.40
N VAL A 543 11.53 -31.14 9.13
CA VAL A 543 12.44 -31.88 8.26
C VAL A 543 13.76 -31.13 8.08
N LYS A 544 13.72 -29.84 7.77
CA LYS A 544 14.94 -29.02 7.61
C LYS A 544 15.73 -28.84 8.89
N SER A 545 15.07 -28.91 10.05
CA SER A 545 15.72 -28.89 11.38
C SER A 545 16.25 -30.26 11.83
N GLY A 546 16.20 -31.30 11.00
CA GLY A 546 16.58 -32.67 11.36
C GLY A 546 15.59 -33.36 12.29
N ARG A 547 14.46 -32.77 12.58
CA ARG A 547 13.41 -33.27 13.49
C ARG A 547 12.34 -34.09 12.72
N ARG A 548 12.83 -35.07 11.94
CA ARG A 548 11.99 -35.89 11.06
C ARG A 548 10.85 -36.62 11.80
N ALA A 549 11.10 -37.06 13.03
CA ALA A 549 10.11 -37.75 13.84
C ALA A 549 8.88 -36.88 14.16
N GLU A 550 9.07 -35.56 14.35
CA GLU A 550 7.98 -34.63 14.58
C GLU A 550 7.18 -34.39 13.31
N ALA A 551 7.83 -34.32 12.14
CA ALA A 551 7.13 -34.25 10.87
C ALA A 551 6.27 -35.50 10.61
N GLU A 552 6.78 -36.69 10.97
CA GLU A 552 6.03 -37.95 10.86
C GLU A 552 4.85 -38.01 11.88
N LYS A 553 4.99 -37.44 13.08
CA LYS A 553 3.86 -37.26 14.01
C LYS A 553 2.78 -36.35 13.43
N MET A 554 3.20 -35.23 12.82
CA MET A 554 2.27 -34.33 12.13
C MET A 554 1.52 -35.06 11.01
N LEU A 555 2.24 -35.80 10.19
CA LEU A 555 1.64 -36.64 9.16
C LEU A 555 0.61 -37.61 9.74
N ALA A 556 0.92 -38.31 10.82
CA ALA A 556 0.02 -39.27 11.48
C ALA A 556 -1.24 -38.61 12.07
N ILE A 557 -1.13 -37.38 12.55
CA ILE A 557 -2.27 -36.60 13.06
C ILE A 557 -3.17 -36.18 11.89
N TRP A 558 -2.60 -35.63 10.83
CA TRP A 558 -3.34 -35.10 9.71
C TRP A 558 -3.93 -36.17 8.80
N SER A 559 -3.29 -37.32 8.64
CA SER A 559 -3.83 -38.46 7.88
C SER A 559 -5.10 -39.08 8.49
N LYS A 560 -5.33 -38.88 9.80
CA LYS A 560 -6.51 -39.37 10.51
C LYS A 560 -7.69 -38.39 10.49
N ARG A 561 -7.47 -37.14 10.05
CA ARG A 561 -8.56 -36.17 9.93
C ARG A 561 -9.39 -36.52 8.70
N PRO A 562 -10.73 -36.54 8.82
CA PRO A 562 -11.57 -36.76 7.66
C PRO A 562 -11.28 -35.69 6.60
N GLY A 563 -11.14 -36.08 5.33
CA GLY A 563 -10.80 -35.24 4.18
C GLY A 563 -11.88 -34.19 3.83
N GLN A 564 -12.52 -33.61 4.84
CA GLN A 564 -13.54 -32.57 4.68
C GLN A 564 -12.95 -31.14 4.72
N GLU A 565 -11.70 -30.98 5.19
CA GLU A 565 -11.01 -29.70 5.07
C GLU A 565 -10.51 -29.53 3.64
N PHE A 566 -10.98 -28.52 2.98
CA PHE A 566 -10.56 -28.15 1.64
C PHE A 566 -9.03 -27.86 1.64
N GLY A 567 -8.29 -28.40 0.66
CA GLY A 567 -6.83 -28.32 0.62
C GLY A 567 -6.09 -29.34 1.51
N HIS A 568 -6.82 -30.28 2.10
CA HIS A 568 -6.22 -31.38 2.85
C HIS A 568 -5.29 -32.21 1.97
N ALA A 569 -5.75 -32.57 0.77
CA ALA A 569 -4.95 -33.37 -0.17
C ALA A 569 -3.63 -32.68 -0.60
N GLU A 570 -3.68 -31.38 -0.93
CA GLU A 570 -2.46 -30.61 -1.23
C GLU A 570 -1.50 -30.56 -0.04
N SER A 571 -2.03 -30.33 1.14
CA SER A 571 -1.21 -30.26 2.36
C SER A 571 -0.55 -31.58 2.71
N MET A 572 -1.26 -32.68 2.52
CA MET A 572 -0.69 -34.04 2.67
C MET A 572 0.43 -34.26 1.65
N ALA A 573 0.20 -33.87 0.39
CA ALA A 573 1.22 -33.96 -0.66
C ALA A 573 2.49 -33.17 -0.27
N MET A 574 2.34 -31.97 0.29
CA MET A 574 3.45 -31.12 0.73
C MET A 574 4.25 -31.76 1.88
N ILE A 575 3.57 -32.36 2.88
CA ILE A 575 4.24 -33.08 3.96
C ILE A 575 5.01 -34.30 3.42
N TYR A 576 4.41 -35.08 2.54
CA TYR A 576 5.05 -36.24 1.92
C TYR A 576 6.25 -35.83 1.05
N ALA A 577 6.13 -34.74 0.27
CA ALA A 577 7.22 -34.19 -0.54
C ALA A 577 8.40 -33.77 0.36
N GLY A 578 8.14 -33.05 1.46
CA GLY A 578 9.14 -32.66 2.44
C GLY A 578 9.83 -33.86 3.11
N LEU A 579 9.11 -34.95 3.35
CA LEU A 579 9.66 -36.22 3.88
C LEU A 579 10.39 -37.06 2.82
N GLY A 580 10.42 -36.63 1.54
CA GLY A 580 11.03 -37.35 0.44
C GLY A 580 10.25 -38.61 -0.02
N LYS A 581 8.99 -38.73 0.41
CA LYS A 581 8.08 -39.83 0.04
C LYS A 581 7.32 -39.45 -1.24
N LYS A 582 8.02 -39.55 -2.39
CA LYS A 582 7.54 -39.05 -3.69
C LYS A 582 6.26 -39.71 -4.16
N ASP A 583 6.14 -41.04 -4.01
CA ASP A 583 4.99 -41.78 -4.53
C ASP A 583 3.70 -41.39 -3.79
N GLU A 584 3.77 -41.28 -2.49
CA GLU A 584 2.62 -40.82 -1.67
C GLU A 584 2.32 -39.35 -1.96
N ALA A 585 3.34 -38.51 -2.18
CA ALA A 585 3.11 -37.12 -2.55
C ALA A 585 2.32 -37.01 -3.85
N PHE A 586 2.68 -37.79 -4.90
CA PHE A 586 1.93 -37.78 -6.17
C PHE A 586 0.53 -38.37 -6.05
N GLN A 587 0.32 -39.39 -5.20
CA GLN A 587 -1.04 -39.88 -4.94
C GLN A 587 -1.94 -38.78 -4.37
N TRP A 588 -1.43 -38.01 -3.44
CA TRP A 588 -2.16 -36.89 -2.86
C TRP A 588 -2.31 -35.70 -3.80
N LEU A 589 -1.34 -35.42 -4.68
CA LEU A 589 -1.47 -34.41 -5.74
C LEU A 589 -2.55 -34.80 -6.77
N ASP A 590 -2.67 -36.08 -7.12
CA ASP A 590 -3.75 -36.57 -7.96
C ASP A 590 -5.12 -36.46 -7.28
N GLU A 591 -5.20 -36.66 -5.98
CA GLU A 591 -6.44 -36.42 -5.20
C GLU A 591 -6.80 -34.93 -5.21
N ALA A 592 -5.84 -34.05 -4.92
CA ALA A 592 -6.04 -32.60 -4.98
C ALA A 592 -6.50 -32.12 -6.37
N TYR A 593 -5.96 -32.74 -7.44
CA TYR A 593 -6.40 -32.47 -8.81
C TYR A 593 -7.86 -32.91 -9.05
N ARG A 594 -8.26 -34.09 -8.56
CA ARG A 594 -9.64 -34.61 -8.67
C ARG A 594 -10.63 -33.75 -7.86
N GLU A 595 -10.22 -33.25 -6.72
CA GLU A 595 -11.01 -32.33 -5.91
C GLU A 595 -11.19 -30.95 -6.57
N SER A 596 -10.56 -30.68 -7.72
CA SER A 596 -10.53 -29.38 -8.41
C SER A 596 -10.03 -28.25 -7.51
N TRP A 597 -8.99 -28.54 -6.69
CA TRP A 597 -8.42 -27.60 -5.75
C TRP A 597 -7.93 -26.33 -6.43
N GLY A 598 -8.52 -25.17 -6.08
CA GLY A 598 -8.24 -23.89 -6.73
C GLY A 598 -6.80 -23.39 -6.56
N ARG A 599 -6.13 -23.79 -5.47
CA ARG A 599 -4.72 -23.43 -5.23
C ARG A 599 -3.71 -24.43 -5.77
N LEU A 600 -4.14 -25.58 -6.26
CA LEU A 600 -3.23 -26.59 -6.79
C LEU A 600 -2.24 -26.05 -7.85
N PRO A 601 -2.61 -25.12 -8.74
CA PRO A 601 -1.67 -24.52 -9.69
C PRO A 601 -0.42 -23.90 -9.04
N TRP A 602 -0.50 -23.47 -7.78
CA TRP A 602 0.64 -22.90 -7.05
C TRP A 602 1.80 -23.87 -6.83
N ILE A 603 1.59 -25.18 -6.93
CA ILE A 603 2.68 -26.17 -6.85
C ILE A 603 3.77 -25.88 -7.88
N LYS A 604 3.42 -25.25 -9.02
CA LYS A 604 4.34 -24.90 -10.09
C LYS A 604 5.48 -24.02 -9.59
N ILE A 605 5.20 -23.06 -8.70
CA ILE A 605 6.17 -22.06 -8.24
C ILE A 605 6.57 -22.25 -6.76
N SER A 606 5.83 -23.05 -6.00
CA SER A 606 6.07 -23.23 -4.57
C SER A 606 7.35 -24.03 -4.28
N PRO A 607 8.24 -23.50 -3.41
CA PRO A 607 9.52 -24.16 -3.08
C PRO A 607 9.37 -25.53 -2.40
N GLU A 608 8.28 -25.73 -1.72
CA GLU A 608 7.97 -26.95 -0.99
C GLU A 608 7.88 -28.20 -1.88
N TYR A 609 7.70 -28.00 -3.19
CA TYR A 609 7.65 -29.09 -4.20
C TYR A 609 8.92 -29.25 -5.02
N ASP A 610 10.00 -28.54 -4.67
CA ASP A 610 11.27 -28.61 -5.43
C ASP A 610 11.81 -30.03 -5.54
N SER A 611 11.63 -30.88 -4.50
CA SER A 611 12.01 -32.29 -4.51
C SER A 611 11.27 -33.16 -5.55
N LEU A 612 10.13 -32.66 -6.08
CA LEU A 612 9.31 -33.38 -7.05
C LEU A 612 9.51 -32.89 -8.49
N ARG A 613 10.17 -31.76 -8.72
CA ARG A 613 10.25 -31.11 -10.05
C ARG A 613 10.89 -31.96 -11.13
N ASP A 614 11.91 -32.73 -10.77
CA ASP A 614 12.64 -33.59 -11.71
C ASP A 614 11.89 -34.90 -12.04
N ASP A 615 10.77 -35.18 -11.36
CA ASP A 615 9.98 -36.38 -11.61
C ASP A 615 9.01 -36.12 -12.78
N PRO A 616 8.98 -37.02 -13.82
CA PRO A 616 8.09 -36.84 -14.99
C PRO A 616 6.62 -36.69 -14.65
N ARG A 617 6.16 -37.23 -13.52
CA ARG A 617 4.77 -37.10 -13.04
C ARG A 617 4.43 -35.65 -12.71
N PHE A 618 5.43 -34.85 -12.25
CA PHE A 618 5.21 -33.43 -11.96
C PHE A 618 4.87 -32.66 -13.23
N SER A 619 5.68 -32.81 -14.29
CA SER A 619 5.40 -32.18 -15.58
C SER A 619 4.08 -32.68 -16.19
N ALA A 620 3.76 -33.97 -16.04
CA ALA A 620 2.48 -34.51 -16.49
C ALA A 620 1.29 -33.89 -15.78
N LEU A 621 1.42 -33.62 -14.46
CA LEU A 621 0.39 -32.94 -13.67
C LEU A 621 0.23 -31.47 -14.09
N LEU A 622 1.34 -30.74 -14.31
CA LEU A 622 1.30 -29.35 -14.82
C LEU A 622 0.63 -29.28 -16.19
N ASN A 623 0.94 -30.22 -17.11
CA ASN A 623 0.28 -30.31 -18.41
C ASN A 623 -1.24 -30.49 -18.28
N ARG A 624 -1.71 -31.36 -17.38
CA ARG A 624 -3.15 -31.56 -17.10
C ARG A 624 -3.83 -30.29 -16.58
N MET A 625 -3.05 -29.38 -15.95
CA MET A 625 -3.53 -28.09 -15.47
C MET A 625 -3.38 -26.95 -16.49
N GLY A 626 -2.81 -27.21 -17.68
CA GLY A 626 -2.56 -26.19 -18.69
C GLY A 626 -1.47 -25.19 -18.29
N LEU A 627 -0.46 -25.63 -17.52
CA LEU A 627 0.59 -24.78 -16.93
C LEU A 627 2.00 -25.09 -17.48
N ASN A 628 2.11 -25.68 -18.64
CA ASN A 628 3.41 -25.90 -19.31
C ASN A 628 3.81 -24.75 -20.19
#